data_86a702b5b85aebb3da08545110d02f32
#
_entry.id   86a702b5b85aebb3da08545110d02f32
#
_cell.length_a   1.000
_cell.length_b   1.000
_cell.length_c   1.000
_cell.angle_alpha   90.00
_cell.angle_beta   90.00
_cell.angle_gamma   90.00
#
_symmetry.space_group_name_H-M   'P 1'
#
loop_
_entity.id
_entity.type
_entity.pdbx_description
1 polymer ?
#
loop_
_entity_poly.entity_id
_entity_poly.type
_entity_poly.pdbx_seq_one_letter_code
_entity_poly.pdbx_strand_id
1 'polypeptide(L)'
;MLARFLILGCLLATISATVKLRELYSWNVLDWNYPDPYSKQRDLESGALNPKNALPVGIERWRNKLFVSVPRWFPGIPATLNYISLDAPYEPSPKLTPYPSFKENELGNCETGLTTVYRIKADKCDRLWVLDVGTYGYDPNVTNVCPYALSVYDLHTNQRLRRYVFRPEDIVPTTFIANIALDEGDTCDDYFAYFSDELGRSDHLLLGTKQVVAIQSRIFPARPLGW
;
A
#
# COMPACT_ATOMS: atom_id res chain seq x y z
N MET A 1 -40.97 -55.02 -36.16
CA MET A 1 -40.80 -53.57 -36.06
C MET A 1 -39.66 -53.31 -35.09
N LEU A 2 -38.45 -52.98 -35.58
CA LEU A 2 -37.30 -52.67 -34.72
C LEU A 2 -37.26 -51.15 -34.52
N ALA A 3 -37.42 -50.69 -33.28
CA ALA A 3 -37.22 -49.29 -32.94
C ALA A 3 -35.72 -49.04 -32.73
N ARG A 4 -35.12 -48.24 -33.57
CA ARG A 4 -33.74 -47.74 -33.45
C ARG A 4 -33.74 -46.55 -32.48
N PHE A 5 -33.17 -46.74 -31.31
CA PHE A 5 -32.84 -45.64 -30.41
C PHE A 5 -31.56 -44.95 -30.89
N LEU A 6 -31.65 -43.75 -31.40
CA LEU A 6 -30.53 -42.83 -31.62
C LEU A 6 -30.11 -42.19 -30.28
N ILE A 7 -28.99 -42.64 -29.72
CA ILE A 7 -28.37 -41.93 -28.59
C ILE A 7 -27.57 -40.78 -29.14
N LEU A 8 -28.10 -39.56 -28.99
CA LEU A 8 -27.41 -38.34 -29.30
C LEU A 8 -26.45 -38.01 -28.15
N GLY A 9 -25.18 -38.40 -28.31
CA GLY A 9 -24.13 -38.07 -27.36
C GLY A 9 -23.77 -36.59 -27.46
N CYS A 10 -24.23 -35.75 -26.49
CA CYS A 10 -23.74 -34.38 -26.32
C CYS A 10 -22.29 -34.46 -25.85
N LEU A 11 -21.33 -34.22 -26.73
CA LEU A 11 -19.95 -33.90 -26.34
C LEU A 11 -19.93 -32.53 -25.70
N LEU A 12 -19.97 -32.45 -24.38
CA LEU A 12 -19.64 -31.26 -23.62
C LEU A 12 -18.14 -31.03 -23.73
N ALA A 13 -17.72 -30.21 -24.69
CA ALA A 13 -16.37 -29.70 -24.74
C ALA A 13 -16.20 -28.71 -23.59
N THR A 14 -15.61 -29.14 -22.49
CA THR A 14 -15.17 -28.22 -21.43
C THR A 14 -14.03 -27.39 -21.97
N ILE A 15 -14.31 -26.15 -22.39
CA ILE A 15 -13.28 -25.16 -22.70
C ILE A 15 -12.66 -24.76 -21.37
N SER A 16 -11.56 -25.39 -21.02
CA SER A 16 -10.73 -24.97 -19.89
C SER A 16 -9.98 -23.71 -20.33
N ALA A 17 -10.52 -22.53 -20.02
CA ALA A 17 -9.81 -21.27 -20.22
C ALA A 17 -8.68 -21.21 -19.21
N THR A 18 -7.49 -21.64 -19.58
CA THR A 18 -6.29 -21.44 -18.77
C THR A 18 -5.91 -19.97 -18.85
N VAL A 19 -6.20 -19.21 -17.79
CA VAL A 19 -5.68 -17.86 -17.62
C VAL A 19 -4.18 -17.97 -17.41
N LYS A 20 -3.39 -17.58 -18.43
CA LYS A 20 -1.93 -17.52 -18.30
C LYS A 20 -1.56 -16.27 -17.51
N LEU A 21 -0.82 -16.47 -16.42
CA LEU A 21 -0.15 -15.36 -15.75
C LEU A 21 0.82 -14.70 -16.71
N ARG A 22 0.77 -13.37 -16.78
CA ARG A 22 1.68 -12.55 -17.57
C ARG A 22 2.47 -11.67 -16.62
N GLU A 23 3.79 -11.78 -16.65
CA GLU A 23 4.67 -10.82 -16.00
C GLU A 23 4.53 -9.46 -16.71
N LEU A 24 4.24 -8.42 -15.95
CA LEU A 24 4.16 -7.05 -16.47
C LEU A 24 5.48 -6.32 -16.26
N TYR A 25 6.05 -6.43 -15.07
CA TYR A 25 7.28 -5.72 -14.69
C TYR A 25 8.17 -6.64 -13.88
N SER A 26 9.49 -6.47 -14.05
CA SER A 26 10.51 -7.22 -13.33
C SER A 26 11.70 -6.30 -13.05
N TRP A 27 12.19 -6.28 -11.82
CA TRP A 27 13.32 -5.46 -11.43
C TRP A 27 14.41 -6.29 -10.78
N ASN A 28 15.63 -6.08 -11.22
CA ASN A 28 16.81 -6.52 -10.48
C ASN A 28 17.09 -5.58 -9.29
N VAL A 29 16.89 -4.28 -9.51
CA VAL A 29 16.96 -3.22 -8.53
C VAL A 29 15.91 -2.16 -8.87
N LEU A 30 15.30 -1.55 -7.89
CA LEU A 30 14.38 -0.43 -8.09
C LEU A 30 15.16 0.87 -8.36
N ASP A 31 14.62 1.72 -9.21
CA ASP A 31 15.13 3.06 -9.46
C ASP A 31 14.01 4.09 -9.41
N TRP A 32 14.33 5.36 -9.25
CA TRP A 32 13.37 6.46 -9.13
C TRP A 32 13.56 7.52 -10.21
N ASN A 33 12.44 8.11 -10.60
CA ASN A 33 12.42 9.29 -11.45
C ASN A 33 12.77 10.52 -10.61
N TYR A 34 14.01 10.97 -10.72
CA TYR A 34 14.49 12.21 -10.12
C TYR A 34 14.20 13.40 -11.05
N PRO A 35 14.00 14.61 -10.48
CA PRO A 35 13.75 15.81 -11.29
C PRO A 35 14.93 16.17 -12.17
N ASP A 36 16.14 15.79 -11.74
CA ASP A 36 17.38 16.03 -12.48
C ASP A 36 18.48 15.02 -12.10
N PRO A 37 19.49 14.81 -12.96
CA PRO A 37 20.58 13.88 -12.70
C PRO A 37 21.45 14.27 -11.50
N TYR A 38 21.59 15.55 -11.20
CA TYR A 38 22.42 16.05 -10.09
C TYR A 38 21.83 15.64 -8.73
N SER A 39 20.53 15.83 -8.56
CA SER A 39 19.83 15.39 -7.34
C SER A 39 19.97 13.89 -7.13
N LYS A 40 19.87 13.10 -8.18
CA LYS A 40 20.07 11.64 -8.09
C LYS A 40 21.49 11.28 -7.69
N GLN A 41 22.49 11.92 -8.30
CA GLN A 41 23.89 11.66 -8.00
C GLN A 41 24.24 12.01 -6.57
N ARG A 42 23.78 13.16 -6.07
CA ARG A 42 23.92 13.59 -4.69
C ARG A 42 23.36 12.54 -3.72
N ASP A 43 22.17 12.00 -4.00
CA ASP A 43 21.51 11.03 -3.14
C ASP A 43 22.20 9.65 -3.17
N LEU A 44 22.80 9.29 -4.31
CA LEU A 44 23.69 8.11 -4.41
C LEU A 44 24.96 8.28 -3.56
N GLU A 45 25.62 9.43 -3.64
CA GLU A 45 26.86 9.73 -2.92
C GLU A 45 26.64 9.84 -1.41
N SER A 46 25.51 10.40 -0.98
CA SER A 46 25.15 10.53 0.43
C SER A 46 24.58 9.24 1.04
N GLY A 47 24.23 8.24 0.22
CA GLY A 47 23.54 7.04 0.65
C GLY A 47 22.03 7.23 0.87
N ALA A 48 21.46 8.39 0.52
CA ALA A 48 20.01 8.64 0.55
C ALA A 48 19.29 7.83 -0.54
N LEU A 49 20.00 7.38 -1.58
CA LEU A 49 19.55 6.41 -2.56
C LEU A 49 20.48 5.19 -2.56
N ASN A 50 19.93 4.02 -2.21
CA ASN A 50 20.58 2.72 -2.39
C ASN A 50 19.60 1.74 -3.04
N PRO A 51 19.59 1.58 -4.35
CA PRO A 51 18.64 0.73 -5.07
C PRO A 51 18.63 -0.74 -4.62
N LYS A 52 19.77 -1.24 -4.11
CA LYS A 52 19.90 -2.65 -3.64
C LYS A 52 19.11 -2.93 -2.36
N ASN A 53 18.78 -1.90 -1.60
CA ASN A 53 18.05 -2.00 -0.34
C ASN A 53 16.53 -1.88 -0.54
N ALA A 54 16.09 -1.60 -1.75
CA ALA A 54 14.69 -1.35 -2.04
C ALA A 54 13.91 -2.65 -2.28
N LEU A 55 12.83 -2.85 -1.53
CA LEU A 55 11.92 -3.98 -1.67
C LEU A 55 10.48 -3.47 -1.77
N PRO A 56 9.76 -3.70 -2.88
CA PRO A 56 8.36 -3.32 -3.00
C PRO A 56 7.49 -4.29 -2.18
N VAL A 57 6.48 -3.76 -1.48
CA VAL A 57 5.62 -4.54 -0.57
C VAL A 57 4.14 -4.37 -0.89
N GLY A 58 3.66 -3.14 -1.04
CA GLY A 58 2.28 -2.83 -1.36
C GLY A 58 2.11 -2.46 -2.82
N ILE A 59 0.99 -2.91 -3.40
CA ILE A 59 0.63 -2.59 -4.77
C ILE A 59 -0.87 -2.29 -4.83
N GLU A 60 -1.24 -1.24 -5.58
CA GLU A 60 -2.63 -0.87 -5.82
C GLU A 60 -2.77 -0.21 -7.18
N ARG A 61 -3.83 -0.55 -7.91
CA ARG A 61 -4.09 0.05 -9.22
C ARG A 61 -5.26 1.03 -9.14
N TRP A 62 -5.06 2.20 -9.69
CA TRP A 62 -6.13 3.14 -9.96
C TRP A 62 -5.99 3.68 -11.39
N ARG A 63 -6.98 3.41 -12.25
CA ARG A 63 -6.98 3.82 -13.66
C ARG A 63 -5.67 3.48 -14.38
N ASN A 64 -4.91 4.51 -14.75
CA ASN A 64 -3.62 4.43 -15.45
C ASN A 64 -2.40 4.56 -14.53
N LYS A 65 -2.58 4.47 -13.22
CA LYS A 65 -1.49 4.46 -12.23
C LYS A 65 -1.44 3.13 -11.50
N LEU A 66 -0.24 2.59 -11.38
CA LEU A 66 0.07 1.47 -10.51
C LEU A 66 0.88 2.00 -9.33
N PHE A 67 0.26 2.12 -8.16
CA PHE A 67 0.95 2.53 -6.95
C PHE A 67 1.78 1.40 -6.39
N VAL A 68 2.96 1.76 -5.85
CA VAL A 68 3.91 0.81 -5.26
C VAL A 68 4.46 1.42 -3.98
N SER A 69 4.33 0.70 -2.86
CA SER A 69 5.00 1.06 -1.62
C SER A 69 6.35 0.35 -1.49
N VAL A 70 7.34 1.10 -0.99
CA VAL A 70 8.69 0.61 -0.72
C VAL A 70 9.04 1.01 0.72
N PRO A 71 8.81 0.13 1.70
CA PRO A 71 9.08 0.43 3.11
C PRO A 71 10.55 0.73 3.36
N ARG A 72 10.83 1.62 4.31
CA ARG A 72 12.19 1.97 4.75
C ARG A 72 12.74 0.97 5.77
N TRP A 73 12.79 -0.31 5.38
CA TRP A 73 13.44 -1.35 6.18
C TRP A 73 14.96 -1.21 6.21
N PHE A 74 15.51 -0.70 5.12
CA PHE A 74 16.93 -0.44 4.99
C PHE A 74 17.17 1.02 4.56
N PRO A 75 18.39 1.56 4.80
CA PRO A 75 18.73 2.92 4.37
C PRO A 75 18.74 3.04 2.85
N GLY A 76 18.55 4.26 2.36
CA GLY A 76 18.63 4.57 0.94
C GLY A 76 17.33 4.37 0.17
N ILE A 77 16.19 4.52 0.81
CA ILE A 77 14.86 4.53 0.17
C ILE A 77 14.37 5.99 0.10
N PRO A 78 14.49 6.66 -1.05
CA PRO A 78 14.19 8.08 -1.17
C PRO A 78 12.70 8.39 -1.06
N ALA A 79 11.84 7.47 -1.51
CA ALA A 79 10.40 7.61 -1.40
C ALA A 79 9.74 6.28 -1.07
N THR A 80 8.91 6.27 -0.03
CA THR A 80 8.21 5.07 0.44
C THR A 80 6.90 4.81 -0.31
N LEU A 81 6.26 5.84 -0.88
CA LEU A 81 5.08 5.73 -1.73
C LEU A 81 5.38 6.26 -3.13
N ASN A 82 5.03 5.47 -4.13
CA ASN A 82 5.38 5.72 -5.51
C ASN A 82 4.29 5.26 -6.45
N TYR A 83 4.39 5.63 -7.73
CA TYR A 83 3.56 5.07 -8.79
C TYR A 83 4.35 4.86 -10.09
N ILE A 84 3.80 4.00 -10.95
CA ILE A 84 4.19 3.79 -12.33
C ILE A 84 3.03 4.24 -13.20
N SER A 85 3.28 5.08 -14.22
CA SER A 85 2.27 5.43 -15.21
C SER A 85 2.09 4.27 -16.20
N LEU A 86 0.86 3.77 -16.33
CA LEU A 86 0.50 2.71 -17.26
C LEU A 86 0.25 3.25 -18.69
N ASP A 87 0.20 4.58 -18.86
CA ASP A 87 0.13 5.24 -20.18
C ASP A 87 1.50 5.51 -20.78
N ALA A 88 2.57 5.39 -19.99
CA ALA A 88 3.92 5.53 -20.49
C ALA A 88 4.27 4.38 -21.44
N PRO A 89 5.22 4.58 -22.38
CA PRO A 89 5.76 3.48 -23.16
C PRO A 89 6.19 2.33 -22.26
N TYR A 90 5.91 1.11 -22.70
CA TYR A 90 6.24 -0.07 -21.91
C TYR A 90 7.74 -0.21 -21.69
N GLU A 91 8.14 -0.31 -20.43
CA GLU A 91 9.48 -0.67 -19.98
C GLU A 91 9.37 -1.88 -19.04
N PRO A 92 10.23 -2.91 -19.23
CA PRO A 92 10.19 -4.09 -18.35
C PRO A 92 10.51 -3.77 -16.88
N SER A 93 11.36 -2.77 -16.63
CA SER A 93 11.80 -2.31 -15.31
C SER A 93 11.59 -0.81 -15.15
N PRO A 94 10.32 -0.33 -15.11
CA PRO A 94 10.05 1.10 -15.07
C PRO A 94 10.55 1.73 -13.77
N LYS A 95 11.00 2.97 -13.84
CA LYS A 95 11.36 3.75 -12.66
C LYS A 95 10.13 4.16 -11.89
N LEU A 96 10.26 4.22 -10.58
CA LEU A 96 9.22 4.67 -9.67
C LEU A 96 9.16 6.19 -9.63
N THR A 97 7.96 6.75 -9.68
CA THR A 97 7.73 8.18 -9.48
C THR A 97 7.18 8.40 -8.07
N PRO A 98 7.84 9.18 -7.21
CA PRO A 98 7.37 9.48 -5.86
C PRO A 98 5.96 10.07 -5.84
N TYR A 99 5.13 9.61 -4.91
CA TYR A 99 3.76 10.09 -4.76
C TYR A 99 3.48 10.57 -3.33
N PRO A 100 2.85 11.72 -3.11
CA PRO A 100 2.54 12.75 -4.13
C PRO A 100 3.80 13.38 -4.73
N SER A 101 4.90 13.49 -3.99
CA SER A 101 6.21 14.01 -4.41
C SER A 101 7.34 13.50 -3.50
N PHE A 102 8.59 13.85 -3.78
CA PHE A 102 9.72 13.59 -2.88
C PHE A 102 9.53 14.28 -1.52
N LYS A 103 8.99 15.50 -1.51
CA LYS A 103 8.80 16.29 -0.31
C LYS A 103 7.88 15.61 0.70
N GLU A 104 6.76 15.04 0.25
CA GLU A 104 5.85 14.28 1.10
C GLU A 104 6.40 12.91 1.51
N ASN A 105 7.51 12.49 0.91
CA ASN A 105 8.22 11.27 1.29
C ASN A 105 9.48 11.56 2.12
N GLU A 106 9.69 12.78 2.59
CA GLU A 106 10.84 13.15 3.41
C GLU A 106 10.76 12.49 4.77
N LEU A 107 11.84 11.80 5.16
CA LEU A 107 11.93 11.09 6.42
C LEU A 107 11.95 12.08 7.59
N GLY A 108 11.15 11.79 8.62
CA GLY A 108 11.08 12.61 9.84
C GLY A 108 10.08 13.75 9.80
N ASN A 109 9.45 13.99 8.66
CA ASN A 109 8.35 14.93 8.57
C ASN A 109 7.02 14.26 9.00
N CYS A 110 6.77 14.21 10.31
CA CYS A 110 5.63 13.48 10.87
C CYS A 110 4.27 14.15 10.64
N GLU A 111 4.24 15.44 10.30
CA GLU A 111 2.97 16.16 10.10
C GLU A 111 2.44 16.01 8.67
N THR A 112 3.33 16.19 7.70
CA THR A 112 2.94 16.22 6.29
C THR A 112 3.55 15.08 5.48
N GLY A 113 4.60 14.44 5.97
CA GLY A 113 5.35 13.39 5.29
C GLY A 113 4.79 11.98 5.49
N LEU A 114 5.39 11.06 4.74
CA LEU A 114 5.22 9.62 4.81
C LEU A 114 6.55 8.98 5.21
N THR A 115 6.55 8.26 6.33
CA THR A 115 7.77 7.63 6.85
C THR A 115 8.00 6.26 6.25
N THR A 116 7.06 5.34 6.42
CA THR A 116 7.16 3.98 5.90
C THR A 116 5.79 3.44 5.57
N VAL A 117 5.46 3.44 4.29
CA VAL A 117 4.18 2.95 3.78
C VAL A 117 4.25 1.46 3.51
N TYR A 118 3.30 0.72 4.07
CA TYR A 118 3.14 -0.72 3.83
C TYR A 118 2.01 -1.00 2.83
N ARG A 119 0.78 -0.78 3.24
CA ARG A 119 -0.40 -1.09 2.43
C ARG A 119 -1.12 0.15 2.00
N ILE A 120 -1.67 0.05 0.83
CA ILE A 120 -2.40 1.10 0.15
C ILE A 120 -3.68 0.51 -0.46
N LYS A 121 -4.73 1.29 -0.51
CA LYS A 121 -5.98 0.93 -1.16
C LYS A 121 -6.59 2.10 -1.89
N ALA A 122 -6.93 1.92 -3.15
CA ALA A 122 -7.78 2.85 -3.88
C ALA A 122 -9.25 2.45 -3.68
N ASP A 123 -10.13 3.43 -3.47
CA ASP A 123 -11.56 3.19 -3.36
C ASP A 123 -12.33 3.65 -4.61
N LYS A 124 -13.63 3.32 -4.66
CA LYS A 124 -14.52 3.70 -5.77
C LYS A 124 -14.80 5.21 -5.87
N CYS A 125 -14.36 5.97 -4.85
CA CYS A 125 -14.51 7.44 -4.78
C CYS A 125 -13.23 8.16 -5.19
N ASP A 126 -12.36 7.49 -5.94
CA ASP A 126 -11.10 8.03 -6.45
C ASP A 126 -10.17 8.57 -5.33
N ARG A 127 -10.13 7.87 -4.17
CA ARG A 127 -9.22 8.19 -3.07
C ARG A 127 -8.21 7.07 -2.86
N LEU A 128 -6.99 7.45 -2.46
CA LEU A 128 -5.95 6.50 -2.05
C LEU A 128 -5.80 6.55 -0.53
N TRP A 129 -6.01 5.41 0.11
CA TRP A 129 -5.81 5.16 1.52
C TRP A 129 -4.41 4.61 1.74
N VAL A 130 -3.63 5.28 2.56
CA VAL A 130 -2.20 5.04 2.72
C VAL A 130 -1.89 4.80 4.19
N LEU A 131 -1.55 3.56 4.51
CA LEU A 131 -1.12 3.17 5.86
C LEU A 131 0.38 3.41 6.01
N ASP A 132 0.74 4.34 6.89
CA ASP A 132 2.11 4.68 7.26
C ASP A 132 2.38 4.17 8.68
N VAL A 133 3.31 3.24 8.81
CA VAL A 133 3.66 2.64 10.12
C VAL A 133 4.64 3.48 10.93
N GLY A 134 5.18 4.56 10.34
CA GLY A 134 6.00 5.53 11.07
C GLY A 134 7.38 5.03 11.52
N THR A 135 7.76 3.79 11.18
CA THR A 135 9.03 3.20 11.60
C THR A 135 10.11 3.31 10.53
N TYR A 136 11.36 3.21 10.96
CA TYR A 136 12.53 3.08 10.10
C TYR A 136 13.38 1.91 10.59
N GLY A 137 13.89 1.11 9.64
CA GLY A 137 14.69 -0.06 9.97
C GLY A 137 13.88 -1.36 9.99
N TYR A 138 14.57 -2.46 10.22
CA TYR A 138 14.03 -3.81 10.28
C TYR A 138 14.52 -4.50 11.56
N ASP A 139 13.70 -5.42 12.07
CA ASP A 139 14.02 -6.17 13.31
C ASP A 139 15.44 -6.79 13.28
N PRO A 140 16.24 -6.66 14.34
CA PRO A 140 15.95 -6.05 15.65
C PRO A 140 16.18 -4.53 15.73
N ASN A 141 16.55 -3.85 14.66
CA ASN A 141 16.96 -2.44 14.62
C ASN A 141 15.85 -1.51 14.11
N VAL A 142 14.66 -1.62 14.69
CA VAL A 142 13.53 -0.76 14.35
C VAL A 142 13.55 0.51 15.18
N THR A 143 13.39 1.67 14.55
CA THR A 143 13.25 2.97 15.19
C THR A 143 11.88 3.56 14.89
N ASN A 144 11.15 3.99 15.90
CA ASN A 144 9.92 4.75 15.76
C ASN A 144 10.28 6.21 15.45
N VAL A 145 10.09 6.63 14.21
CA VAL A 145 10.37 8.00 13.75
C VAL A 145 9.12 8.88 13.87
N CYS A 146 7.98 8.34 13.46
CA CYS A 146 6.68 9.01 13.51
C CYS A 146 5.62 8.04 14.07
N PRO A 147 4.49 8.55 14.58
CA PRO A 147 3.38 7.68 14.97
C PRO A 147 2.75 6.99 13.74
N TYR A 148 2.13 5.84 13.97
CA TYR A 148 1.27 5.21 12.97
C TYR A 148 0.22 6.20 12.47
N ALA A 149 0.01 6.25 11.17
CA ALA A 149 -0.96 7.15 10.59
C ALA A 149 -1.63 6.56 9.34
N LEU A 150 -2.89 6.92 9.16
CA LEU A 150 -3.62 6.71 7.92
C LEU A 150 -3.76 8.05 7.21
N SER A 151 -3.28 8.15 5.99
CA SER A 151 -3.50 9.30 5.11
C SER A 151 -4.45 8.93 3.98
N VAL A 152 -5.36 9.82 3.62
CA VAL A 152 -6.27 9.65 2.48
C VAL A 152 -6.03 10.77 1.50
N TYR A 153 -5.74 10.41 0.26
CA TYR A 153 -5.45 11.35 -0.84
C TYR A 153 -6.56 11.32 -1.88
N ASP A 154 -6.90 12.47 -2.41
CA ASP A 154 -7.69 12.60 -3.64
C ASP A 154 -6.80 12.27 -4.84
N LEU A 155 -7.19 11.29 -5.63
CA LEU A 155 -6.38 10.79 -6.74
C LEU A 155 -6.44 11.65 -8.01
N HIS A 156 -7.36 12.62 -8.08
CA HIS A 156 -7.42 13.58 -9.17
C HIS A 156 -6.50 14.78 -8.91
N THR A 157 -6.49 15.26 -7.66
CA THR A 157 -5.73 16.46 -7.29
C THR A 157 -4.38 16.13 -6.64
N ASN A 158 -4.17 14.88 -6.22
CA ASN A 158 -3.04 14.41 -5.41
C ASN A 158 -2.93 15.10 -4.04
N GLN A 159 -3.99 15.77 -3.60
CA GLN A 159 -4.03 16.45 -2.31
C GLN A 159 -4.42 15.48 -1.20
N ARG A 160 -3.79 15.61 -0.04
CA ARG A 160 -4.17 14.86 1.15
C ARG A 160 -5.46 15.45 1.72
N LEU A 161 -6.53 14.66 1.66
CA LEU A 161 -7.84 15.01 2.20
C LEU A 161 -7.86 14.88 3.72
N ARG A 162 -7.20 13.84 4.25
CA ARG A 162 -7.21 13.51 5.68
C ARG A 162 -5.92 12.84 6.10
N ARG A 163 -5.62 13.01 7.40
CA ARG A 163 -4.64 12.23 8.13
C ARG A 163 -5.23 11.88 9.50
N TYR A 164 -5.25 10.59 9.80
CA TYR A 164 -5.59 10.07 11.12
C TYR A 164 -4.31 9.53 11.75
N VAL A 165 -3.96 10.00 12.92
CA VAL A 165 -2.86 9.46 13.72
C VAL A 165 -3.47 8.48 14.70
N PHE A 166 -2.96 7.24 14.74
CA PHE A 166 -3.44 6.23 15.68
C PHE A 166 -3.18 6.69 17.10
N ARG A 167 -4.14 6.42 17.98
CA ARG A 167 -4.04 6.83 19.37
C ARG A 167 -2.97 6.00 20.10
N PRO A 168 -2.27 6.56 21.09
CA PRO A 168 -1.29 5.80 21.86
C PRO A 168 -1.85 4.51 22.49
N GLU A 169 -3.12 4.50 22.89
CA GLU A 169 -3.80 3.33 23.45
C GLU A 169 -4.05 2.21 22.44
N ASP A 170 -4.09 2.54 21.14
CA ASP A 170 -4.26 1.55 20.06
C ASP A 170 -2.92 0.87 19.68
N ILE A 171 -1.79 1.40 20.20
CA ILE A 171 -0.44 0.98 19.86
C ILE A 171 0.25 0.40 21.08
N VAL A 172 0.76 -0.80 20.97
CA VAL A 172 1.60 -1.46 21.98
C VAL A 172 2.99 -1.71 21.39
N PRO A 173 4.03 -2.01 22.21
CA PRO A 173 5.39 -2.20 21.70
C PRO A 173 5.53 -3.26 20.60
N THR A 174 4.64 -4.23 20.57
CA THR A 174 4.62 -5.31 19.56
C THR A 174 3.68 -5.02 18.40
N THR A 175 3.00 -3.88 18.36
CA THR A 175 2.07 -3.55 17.26
C THR A 175 2.79 -3.54 15.91
N PHE A 176 2.22 -4.28 14.97
CA PHE A 176 2.60 -4.24 13.57
C PHE A 176 1.34 -4.25 12.70
N ILE A 177 0.81 -3.06 12.47
CA ILE A 177 -0.34 -2.87 11.58
C ILE A 177 0.15 -2.95 10.14
N ALA A 178 -0.01 -4.10 9.52
CA ALA A 178 0.58 -4.38 8.21
C ALA A 178 -0.44 -4.40 7.07
N ASN A 179 -1.74 -4.37 7.35
CA ASN A 179 -2.75 -4.47 6.30
C ASN A 179 -3.92 -3.50 6.52
N ILE A 180 -4.61 -3.19 5.41
CA ILE A 180 -5.81 -2.35 5.38
C ILE A 180 -6.87 -3.03 4.51
N ALA A 181 -8.07 -3.14 5.01
CA ALA A 181 -9.28 -3.49 4.26
C ALA A 181 -10.29 -2.35 4.35
N LEU A 182 -10.97 -2.08 3.24
CA LEU A 182 -12.01 -1.06 3.19
C LEU A 182 -13.37 -1.73 3.10
N ASP A 183 -14.30 -1.28 3.91
CA ASP A 183 -15.73 -1.55 3.78
C ASP A 183 -16.38 -0.32 3.16
N GLU A 184 -16.86 -0.50 1.93
CA GLU A 184 -17.40 0.56 1.10
C GLU A 184 -18.91 0.70 1.38
N GLY A 185 -19.27 1.76 2.09
CA GLY A 185 -20.67 2.12 2.31
C GLY A 185 -21.40 2.61 1.05
N ASP A 186 -22.62 3.05 1.22
CA ASP A 186 -23.48 3.51 0.11
C ASP A 186 -22.98 4.80 -0.53
N THR A 187 -22.31 5.65 0.24
CA THR A 187 -21.77 6.95 -0.21
C THR A 187 -20.28 7.07 0.05
N CYS A 188 -19.63 8.04 -0.61
CA CYS A 188 -18.21 8.31 -0.40
C CYS A 188 -17.87 8.78 1.03
N ASP A 189 -18.87 9.12 1.82
CA ASP A 189 -18.72 9.59 3.20
C ASP A 189 -18.90 8.48 4.23
N ASP A 190 -19.32 7.30 3.77
CA ASP A 190 -19.63 6.17 4.62
C ASP A 190 -18.71 4.98 4.32
N TYR A 191 -17.46 5.12 4.76
CA TYR A 191 -16.43 4.11 4.63
C TYR A 191 -15.88 3.73 5.99
N PHE A 192 -15.59 2.44 6.15
CA PHE A 192 -14.81 1.92 7.27
C PHE A 192 -13.48 1.38 6.76
N ALA A 193 -12.39 1.70 7.45
CA ALA A 193 -11.09 1.11 7.24
C ALA A 193 -10.77 0.20 8.43
N TYR A 194 -10.47 -1.07 8.14
CA TYR A 194 -10.10 -2.08 9.12
C TYR A 194 -8.61 -2.38 8.98
N PHE A 195 -7.94 -2.47 10.12
CA PHE A 195 -6.51 -2.73 10.20
C PHE A 195 -6.27 -3.99 11.00
N SER A 196 -5.44 -4.89 10.48
CA SER A 196 -4.98 -6.05 11.23
C SER A 196 -3.63 -5.75 11.87
N ASP A 197 -3.52 -5.95 13.18
CA ASP A 197 -2.25 -6.00 13.89
C ASP A 197 -1.73 -7.44 13.86
N GLU A 198 -0.64 -7.67 13.15
CA GLU A 198 -0.11 -9.03 12.90
C GLU A 198 0.69 -9.56 14.09
N LEU A 199 1.29 -8.69 14.90
CA LEU A 199 2.11 -9.06 16.04
C LEU A 199 1.49 -8.72 17.40
N GLY A 200 0.26 -8.17 17.38
CA GLY A 200 -0.46 -7.68 18.55
C GLY A 200 -0.38 -8.56 19.80
N ARG A 201 -0.83 -8.06 20.94
CA ARG A 201 -0.64 -8.61 22.29
C ARG A 201 -0.51 -10.13 22.36
N SER A 202 0.73 -10.61 22.54
CA SER A 202 1.06 -12.03 22.72
C SER A 202 0.98 -12.51 24.18
N ASP A 203 0.33 -11.76 25.09
CA ASP A 203 0.35 -12.07 26.53
C ASP A 203 -0.57 -13.23 26.92
N HIS A 204 -1.33 -13.80 25.99
CA HIS A 204 -2.06 -15.03 26.23
C HIS A 204 -1.96 -15.99 25.06
N LEU A 205 -1.35 -17.12 25.35
CA LEU A 205 -1.25 -18.33 24.53
C LEU A 205 -2.63 -18.99 24.33
N LEU A 206 -3.60 -18.26 23.80
CA LEU A 206 -4.90 -18.75 23.37
C LEU A 206 -5.25 -18.10 22.04
N LEU A 207 -4.99 -18.87 20.96
CA LEU A 207 -5.57 -18.68 19.61
C LEU A 207 -5.92 -17.22 19.24
N GLY A 208 -4.89 -16.47 18.85
CA GLY A 208 -4.93 -15.30 17.99
C GLY A 208 -6.20 -14.46 17.93
N THR A 209 -6.52 -13.69 18.96
CA THR A 209 -7.37 -12.51 18.78
C THR A 209 -6.50 -11.41 18.17
N LYS A 210 -6.37 -11.43 16.85
CA LYS A 210 -5.84 -10.30 16.11
C LYS A 210 -6.73 -9.10 16.40
N GLN A 211 -6.15 -8.03 16.94
CA GLN A 211 -6.93 -6.82 17.19
C GLN A 211 -7.26 -6.18 15.86
N VAL A 212 -8.53 -5.92 15.60
CA VAL A 212 -9.00 -5.17 14.45
C VAL A 212 -9.35 -3.77 14.91
N VAL A 213 -8.65 -2.77 14.40
CA VAL A 213 -8.99 -1.37 14.61
C VAL A 213 -9.83 -0.90 13.43
N ALA A 214 -11.06 -0.46 13.70
CA ALA A 214 -11.94 0.09 12.67
C ALA A 214 -11.96 1.62 12.76
N ILE A 215 -11.72 2.28 11.64
CA ILE A 215 -11.78 3.75 11.52
C ILE A 215 -12.86 4.10 10.51
N GLN A 216 -13.90 4.80 10.96
CA GLN A 216 -14.93 5.31 10.06
C GLN A 216 -14.49 6.61 9.39
N SER A 217 -14.52 6.65 8.07
CA SER A 217 -14.30 7.85 7.29
C SER A 217 -15.61 8.62 7.14
N ARG A 218 -15.81 9.65 7.94
CA ARG A 218 -16.79 10.71 7.63
C ARG A 218 -16.03 11.94 7.17
N ILE A 219 -16.56 12.67 6.22
CA ILE A 219 -15.96 13.93 5.74
C ILE A 219 -15.93 15.02 6.85
N PHE A 220 -16.70 14.83 7.92
CA PHE A 220 -16.67 15.67 9.14
C PHE A 220 -16.20 14.86 10.35
N PRO A 221 -15.66 15.50 11.40
CA PRO A 221 -14.71 14.89 12.33
C PRO A 221 -15.18 13.52 12.82
N ALA A 222 -14.38 12.51 12.52
CA ALA A 222 -14.59 11.16 13.01
C ALA A 222 -14.61 11.19 14.53
N ARG A 223 -15.74 10.84 15.16
CA ARG A 223 -15.73 10.38 16.54
C ARG A 223 -15.19 8.95 16.52
N PRO A 224 -14.20 8.60 17.36
CA PRO A 224 -13.84 7.21 17.55
C PRO A 224 -15.09 6.45 17.99
N LEU A 225 -15.34 5.30 17.37
CA LEU A 225 -16.34 4.38 17.87
C LEU A 225 -15.83 3.89 19.22
N GLY A 226 -16.42 4.39 20.32
CA GLY A 226 -16.27 3.78 21.62
C GLY A 226 -16.97 2.42 21.60
N TRP A 227 -16.25 1.39 21.89
CA TRP A 227 -16.75 0.08 22.30
C TRP A 227 -16.95 0.06 23.79
#